data_fb94545810f01b9a69dc08b295c7a264
#
_entry.id   fb94545810f01b9a69dc08b295c7a264
#
_cell.length_a   1.000
_cell.length_b   1.000
_cell.length_c   1.000
_cell.angle_alpha   90.00
_cell.angle_beta   90.00
_cell.angle_gamma   90.00
#
_symmetry.space_group_name_H-M   'P 1'
#
loop_
_entity.id
_entity.type
_entity.pdbx_description
1 polymer ?
#
loop_
_entity_poly.entity_id
_entity_poly.type
_entity_poly.pdbx_seq_one_letter_code
_entity_poly.pdbx_strand_id
1 'polypeptide(L)'
;METKAQFLEELKKYNENYDLEVIGAAFDMAYKLHEGQLRKSGEPYFIHPIAVSKILAQLGMDEATIVGGLLHDVVEDTEYTREMLVKDFGEEVDVLVDGVTKLGSIKFDTKEEAQAENLRKMFFAMSKDIRVLIIKLADRL
;
A
#
# COMPACT_ATOMS: atom_id res chain seq x y z
N MET A 1 -17.48 10.70 1.74
CA MET A 1 -16.30 9.82 1.94
C MET A 1 -16.65 8.74 2.95
N GLU A 2 -16.13 7.55 2.73
CA GLU A 2 -16.39 6.42 3.60
C GLU A 2 -15.76 6.63 4.99
N THR A 3 -16.51 6.29 6.04
CA THR A 3 -16.00 6.40 7.40
C THR A 3 -15.13 5.18 7.72
N LYS A 4 -14.29 5.32 8.75
CA LYS A 4 -13.48 4.21 9.28
C LYS A 4 -14.37 3.01 9.66
N ALA A 5 -15.49 3.26 10.32
CA ALA A 5 -16.41 2.19 10.73
C ALA A 5 -16.97 1.44 9.52
N GLN A 6 -17.36 2.14 8.47
CA GLN A 6 -17.87 1.53 7.23
C GLN A 6 -16.80 0.69 6.55
N PHE A 7 -15.58 1.21 6.49
CA PHE A 7 -14.44 0.51 5.89
C PHE A 7 -14.15 -0.80 6.64
N LEU A 8 -14.03 -0.74 7.96
CA LEU A 8 -13.74 -1.92 8.79
C LEU A 8 -14.86 -2.96 8.71
N GLU A 9 -16.10 -2.52 8.67
CA GLU A 9 -17.25 -3.41 8.53
C GLU A 9 -17.20 -4.17 7.20
N GLU A 10 -16.85 -3.49 6.12
CA GLU A 10 -16.70 -4.11 4.80
C GLU A 10 -15.57 -5.14 4.79
N LEU A 11 -14.41 -4.80 5.36
CA LEU A 11 -13.29 -5.75 5.44
C LEU A 11 -13.65 -7.01 6.23
N LYS A 12 -14.41 -6.85 7.30
CA LYS A 12 -14.85 -7.97 8.14
C LYS A 12 -15.68 -8.97 7.34
N LYS A 13 -16.42 -8.52 6.34
CA LYS A 13 -17.21 -9.39 5.46
C LYS A 13 -16.33 -10.30 4.62
N TYR A 14 -15.13 -9.86 4.28
CA TYR A 14 -14.19 -10.67 3.50
C TYR A 14 -13.38 -11.63 4.37
N ASN A 15 -13.05 -11.23 5.60
CA ASN A 15 -12.29 -12.07 6.52
C ASN A 15 -12.57 -11.65 7.97
N GLU A 16 -13.26 -12.50 8.71
CA GLU A 16 -13.62 -12.26 10.11
C GLU A 16 -12.39 -12.21 11.03
N ASN A 17 -11.26 -12.77 10.59
CA ASN A 17 -10.06 -12.89 11.40
C ASN A 17 -9.13 -11.70 11.29
N TYR A 18 -9.45 -10.70 10.47
CA TYR A 18 -8.65 -9.48 10.43
C TYR A 18 -8.63 -8.78 11.78
N ASP A 19 -7.44 -8.34 12.20
CA ASP A 19 -7.29 -7.49 13.37
C ASP A 19 -7.72 -6.06 13.01
N LEU A 20 -8.97 -5.74 13.32
CA LEU A 20 -9.56 -4.46 12.95
C LEU A 20 -8.94 -3.29 13.73
N GLU A 21 -8.33 -3.55 14.88
CA GLU A 21 -7.60 -2.53 15.63
C GLU A 21 -6.37 -2.05 14.87
N VAL A 22 -5.57 -3.00 14.38
CA VAL A 22 -4.36 -2.71 13.61
C VAL A 22 -4.71 -2.04 12.29
N ILE A 23 -5.68 -2.57 11.56
CA ILE A 23 -6.12 -2.00 10.30
C ILE A 23 -6.73 -0.61 10.53
N GLY A 24 -7.49 -0.44 11.61
CA GLY A 24 -8.04 0.86 11.98
C GLY A 24 -6.97 1.89 12.30
N ALA A 25 -5.89 1.47 12.98
CA ALA A 25 -4.76 2.35 13.25
C ALA A 25 -4.07 2.78 11.95
N ALA A 26 -3.92 1.87 10.99
CA ALA A 26 -3.36 2.19 9.68
C ALA A 26 -4.26 3.14 8.90
N PHE A 27 -5.58 2.94 8.97
CA PHE A 27 -6.56 3.85 8.37
C PHE A 27 -6.40 5.27 8.93
N ASP A 28 -6.35 5.40 10.26
CA ASP A 28 -6.20 6.70 10.91
C ASP A 28 -4.88 7.38 10.55
N MET A 29 -3.80 6.62 10.48
CA MET A 29 -2.48 7.14 10.12
C MET A 29 -2.47 7.65 8.67
N ALA A 30 -3.01 6.87 7.73
CA ALA A 30 -3.08 7.26 6.33
C ALA A 30 -3.98 8.49 6.16
N TYR A 31 -5.11 8.53 6.84
CA TYR A 31 -6.01 9.68 6.81
C TYR A 31 -5.31 10.95 7.27
N LYS A 32 -4.62 10.89 8.41
CA LYS A 32 -3.93 12.02 8.99
C LYS A 32 -2.79 12.52 8.10
N LEU A 33 -2.00 11.59 7.56
CA LEU A 33 -0.79 11.95 6.81
C LEU A 33 -1.09 12.41 5.38
N HIS A 34 -2.21 11.96 4.79
CA HIS A 34 -2.65 12.42 3.47
C HIS A 34 -3.60 13.61 3.55
N GLU A 35 -3.87 14.14 4.74
CA GLU A 35 -4.77 15.27 4.92
C GLU A 35 -4.33 16.46 4.08
N GLY A 36 -5.27 17.01 3.32
CA GLY A 36 -4.99 18.16 2.45
C GLY A 36 -4.38 17.80 1.09
N GLN A 37 -3.96 16.55 0.88
CA GLN A 37 -3.46 16.12 -0.42
C GLN A 37 -4.63 15.79 -1.37
N LEU A 38 -4.51 16.24 -2.61
CA LEU A 38 -5.51 16.01 -3.64
C LEU A 38 -4.89 15.24 -4.81
N ARG A 39 -5.70 14.41 -5.47
CA ARG A 39 -5.34 13.77 -6.73
C ARG A 39 -5.51 14.77 -7.87
N LYS A 40 -4.99 14.43 -9.05
CA LYS A 40 -5.17 15.26 -10.26
C LYS A 40 -6.62 15.53 -10.57
N SER A 41 -7.52 14.62 -10.19
CA SER A 41 -8.98 14.77 -10.36
C SER A 41 -9.61 15.80 -9.39
N GLY A 42 -8.85 16.26 -8.37
CA GLY A 42 -9.35 17.13 -7.32
C GLY A 42 -9.92 16.40 -6.12
N GLU A 43 -10.00 15.06 -6.17
CA GLU A 43 -10.48 14.26 -5.04
C GLU A 43 -9.42 14.14 -3.94
N PRO A 44 -9.84 13.99 -2.66
CA PRO A 44 -8.88 13.73 -1.59
C PRO A 44 -8.04 12.49 -1.89
N TYR A 45 -6.73 12.59 -1.71
CA TYR A 45 -5.80 11.50 -2.01
C TYR A 45 -6.12 10.23 -1.21
N PHE A 46 -6.60 10.40 0.01
CA PHE A 46 -6.92 9.29 0.92
C PHE A 46 -7.92 8.28 0.34
N ILE A 47 -8.76 8.67 -0.60
CA ILE A 47 -9.72 7.76 -1.25
C ILE A 47 -8.98 6.62 -1.97
N HIS A 48 -7.80 6.90 -2.51
CA HIS A 48 -7.02 5.92 -3.26
C HIS A 48 -6.52 4.75 -2.41
N PRO A 49 -5.79 4.95 -1.29
CA PRO A 49 -5.36 3.82 -0.46
C PRO A 49 -6.51 3.00 0.11
N ILE A 50 -7.66 3.63 0.39
CA ILE A 50 -8.85 2.89 0.82
C ILE A 50 -9.31 1.94 -0.30
N ALA A 51 -9.41 2.44 -1.53
CA ALA A 51 -9.83 1.63 -2.67
C ALA A 51 -8.86 0.46 -2.92
N VAL A 52 -7.56 0.72 -2.84
CA VAL A 52 -6.51 -0.31 -2.98
C VAL A 52 -6.69 -1.40 -1.92
N SER A 53 -6.90 -1.01 -0.67
CA SER A 53 -7.04 -1.96 0.43
C SER A 53 -8.28 -2.83 0.30
N LYS A 54 -9.37 -2.28 -0.20
CA LYS A 54 -10.60 -3.05 -0.48
C LYS A 54 -10.37 -4.09 -1.57
N ILE A 55 -9.65 -3.74 -2.62
CA ILE A 55 -9.29 -4.68 -3.68
C ILE A 55 -8.46 -5.82 -3.10
N LEU A 56 -7.49 -5.52 -2.26
CA LEU A 56 -6.65 -6.52 -1.62
C LEU A 56 -7.47 -7.46 -0.72
N ALA A 57 -8.44 -6.92 0.02
CA ALA A 57 -9.33 -7.73 0.84
C ALA A 57 -10.21 -8.64 -0.01
N GLN A 58 -10.72 -8.13 -1.13
CA GLN A 58 -11.52 -8.94 -2.08
C GLN A 58 -10.70 -10.09 -2.65
N LEU A 59 -9.39 -9.90 -2.82
CA LEU A 59 -8.48 -10.94 -3.30
C LEU A 59 -8.08 -11.93 -2.20
N GLY A 60 -8.57 -11.74 -0.98
CA GLY A 60 -8.27 -12.64 0.13
C GLY A 60 -6.90 -12.46 0.74
N MET A 61 -6.29 -11.28 0.58
CA MET A 61 -4.95 -11.02 1.07
C MET A 61 -4.92 -10.89 2.60
N ASP A 62 -3.75 -11.13 3.19
CA ASP A 62 -3.57 -11.09 4.64
C ASP A 62 -3.55 -9.66 5.17
N GLU A 63 -3.58 -9.56 6.49
CA GLU A 63 -3.63 -8.28 7.21
C GLU A 63 -2.44 -7.38 6.89
N ALA A 64 -1.22 -7.93 6.85
CA ALA A 64 -0.02 -7.16 6.55
C ALA A 64 -0.13 -6.52 5.15
N THR A 65 -0.70 -7.23 4.19
CA THR A 65 -0.92 -6.73 2.84
C THR A 65 -1.94 -5.59 2.83
N ILE A 66 -3.03 -5.72 3.59
CA ILE A 66 -4.04 -4.66 3.72
C ILE A 66 -3.40 -3.39 4.31
N VAL A 67 -2.66 -3.54 5.40
CA VAL A 67 -1.96 -2.41 6.05
C VAL A 67 -0.94 -1.79 5.09
N GLY A 68 -0.20 -2.64 4.36
CA GLY A 68 0.73 -2.17 3.34
C GLY A 68 0.04 -1.36 2.24
N GLY A 69 -1.14 -1.80 1.82
CA GLY A 69 -1.95 -1.07 0.84
C GLY A 69 -2.40 0.30 1.35
N LEU A 70 -2.77 0.39 2.62
CA LEU A 70 -3.16 1.66 3.24
C LEU A 70 -1.98 2.63 3.37
N LEU A 71 -0.78 2.13 3.61
CA LEU A 71 0.38 2.93 3.96
C LEU A 71 1.45 3.04 2.86
N HIS A 72 1.23 2.41 1.69
CA HIS A 72 2.29 2.33 0.68
C HIS A 72 2.79 3.69 0.18
N ASP A 73 1.92 4.71 0.13
CA ASP A 73 2.32 6.05 -0.30
C ASP A 73 2.74 6.95 0.85
N VAL A 74 2.50 6.55 2.11
CA VAL A 74 2.75 7.40 3.27
C VAL A 74 4.23 7.70 3.43
N VAL A 75 5.07 6.67 3.36
CA VAL A 75 6.53 6.83 3.52
C VAL A 75 7.12 7.63 2.35
N GLU A 76 6.60 7.43 1.14
CA GLU A 76 7.08 8.10 -0.07
C GLU A 76 6.67 9.57 -0.14
N ASP A 77 5.44 9.88 0.26
CA ASP A 77 4.82 11.18 0.02
C ASP A 77 4.69 12.06 1.26
N THR A 78 5.08 11.58 2.45
CA THR A 78 4.96 12.34 3.69
C THR A 78 6.26 12.26 4.50
N GLU A 79 6.27 12.91 5.66
CA GLU A 79 7.42 12.90 6.59
C GLU A 79 7.51 11.61 7.41
N TYR A 80 6.57 10.69 7.26
CA TYR A 80 6.54 9.42 7.99
C TYR A 80 7.67 8.51 7.49
N THR A 81 8.60 8.15 8.37
CA THR A 81 9.81 7.40 7.99
C THR A 81 9.60 5.89 8.09
N ARG A 82 10.51 5.13 7.47
CA ARG A 82 10.50 3.67 7.57
C ARG A 82 10.69 3.22 9.02
N GLU A 83 11.50 3.93 9.79
CA GLU A 83 11.72 3.63 11.20
C GLU A 83 10.44 3.75 12.01
N MET A 84 9.65 4.80 11.73
CA MET A 84 8.34 4.99 12.35
C MET A 84 7.38 3.87 11.95
N LEU A 85 7.41 3.48 10.68
CA LEU A 85 6.56 2.40 10.15
C LEU A 85 6.86 1.08 10.86
N VAL A 86 8.13 0.72 11.01
CA VAL A 86 8.55 -0.50 11.70
C VAL A 86 8.06 -0.47 13.15
N LYS A 87 8.23 0.65 13.82
CA LYS A 87 7.82 0.82 15.22
C LYS A 87 6.31 0.65 15.40
N ASP A 88 5.53 1.24 14.49
CA ASP A 88 4.08 1.29 14.62
C ASP A 88 3.37 0.05 14.06
N PHE A 89 3.91 -0.56 13.01
CA PHE A 89 3.23 -1.65 12.26
C PHE A 89 4.09 -2.89 12.02
N GLY A 90 5.38 -2.84 12.32
CA GLY A 90 6.25 -3.99 12.24
C GLY A 90 7.06 -4.10 10.94
N GLU A 91 8.04 -5.00 10.97
CA GLU A 91 8.98 -5.16 9.86
C GLU A 91 8.33 -5.76 8.61
N GLU A 92 7.35 -6.63 8.77
CA GLU A 92 6.66 -7.25 7.63
C GLU A 92 5.99 -6.20 6.76
N VAL A 93 5.28 -5.26 7.38
CA VAL A 93 4.64 -4.15 6.65
C VAL A 93 5.69 -3.27 5.98
N ASP A 94 6.79 -2.98 6.68
CA ASP A 94 7.89 -2.18 6.12
C ASP A 94 8.49 -2.81 4.87
N VAL A 95 8.73 -4.12 4.89
CA VAL A 95 9.26 -4.85 3.74
C VAL A 95 8.32 -4.72 2.54
N LEU A 96 7.03 -4.86 2.77
CA LEU A 96 6.03 -4.74 1.71
C LEU A 96 5.98 -3.31 1.14
N VAL A 97 5.93 -2.31 2.00
CA VAL A 97 5.88 -0.90 1.58
C VAL A 97 7.15 -0.51 0.82
N ASP A 98 8.31 -0.90 1.33
CA ASP A 98 9.59 -0.63 0.67
C ASP A 98 9.66 -1.30 -0.70
N GLY A 99 9.20 -2.55 -0.80
CA GLY A 99 9.15 -3.27 -2.07
C GLY A 99 8.25 -2.58 -3.09
N VAL A 100 7.08 -2.10 -2.67
CA VAL A 100 6.16 -1.37 -3.56
C VAL A 100 6.80 -0.08 -4.05
N THR A 101 7.48 0.66 -3.17
CA THR A 101 8.18 1.89 -3.53
C THR A 101 9.27 1.61 -4.57
N LYS A 102 10.09 0.58 -4.36
CA LYS A 102 11.15 0.20 -5.30
C LYS A 102 10.58 -0.22 -6.65
N LEU A 103 9.48 -0.99 -6.63
CA LEU A 103 8.82 -1.42 -7.86
C LEU A 103 8.21 -0.22 -8.60
N GLY A 104 7.67 0.75 -7.87
CA GLY A 104 7.11 1.97 -8.44
C GLY A 104 8.13 2.88 -9.09
N SER A 105 9.41 2.79 -8.70
CA SER A 105 10.49 3.59 -9.28
C SER A 105 11.00 3.03 -10.61
N ILE A 106 10.52 1.85 -11.03
CA ILE A 106 10.93 1.23 -12.28
C ILE A 106 10.28 1.97 -13.45
N LYS A 107 11.12 2.51 -14.33
CA LYS A 107 10.67 3.20 -15.55
C LYS A 107 10.80 2.24 -16.72
N PHE A 108 9.73 2.10 -17.49
CA PHE A 108 9.78 1.36 -18.75
C PHE A 108 10.35 2.28 -19.82
N ASP A 109 11.64 2.10 -20.13
CA ASP A 109 12.33 2.81 -21.19
C ASP A 109 12.39 1.91 -22.41
N THR A 110 12.46 2.53 -23.62
CA THR A 110 12.55 1.82 -24.89
C THR A 110 13.96 1.28 -25.17
N LYS A 111 14.96 1.66 -24.41
CA LYS A 111 16.34 1.17 -24.57
C LYS A 111 16.49 -0.20 -23.94
N GLU A 112 17.05 -1.17 -24.70
CA GLU A 112 17.24 -2.54 -24.23
C GLU A 112 17.99 -2.65 -22.89
N GLU A 113 19.03 -1.84 -22.71
CA GLU A 113 19.81 -1.83 -21.47
C GLU A 113 18.97 -1.38 -20.27
N ALA A 114 18.17 -0.33 -20.46
CA ALA A 114 17.29 0.18 -19.42
C ALA A 114 16.20 -0.83 -19.08
N GLN A 115 15.66 -1.53 -20.08
CA GLN A 115 14.67 -2.58 -19.87
C GLN A 115 15.24 -3.75 -19.10
N ALA A 116 16.46 -4.18 -19.41
CA ALA A 116 17.12 -5.26 -18.70
C ALA A 116 17.36 -4.90 -17.23
N GLU A 117 17.77 -3.66 -16.96
CA GLU A 117 17.97 -3.16 -15.60
C GLU A 117 16.65 -3.10 -14.82
N ASN A 118 15.59 -2.62 -15.48
CA ASN A 118 14.26 -2.53 -14.87
C ASN A 118 13.71 -3.92 -14.55
N LEU A 119 13.88 -4.89 -15.44
CA LEU A 119 13.47 -6.28 -15.19
C LEU A 119 14.22 -6.86 -13.99
N ARG A 120 15.53 -6.59 -13.88
CA ARG A 120 16.34 -7.04 -12.77
C ARG A 120 15.83 -6.49 -11.43
N LYS A 121 15.52 -5.19 -11.39
CA LYS A 121 14.96 -4.52 -10.21
C LYS A 121 13.60 -5.12 -9.84
N MET A 122 12.77 -5.37 -10.84
CA MET A 122 11.44 -5.96 -10.64
C MET A 122 11.56 -7.38 -10.05
N PHE A 123 12.41 -8.23 -10.62
CA PHE A 123 12.62 -9.57 -10.09
C PHE A 123 13.20 -9.56 -8.68
N PHE A 124 14.11 -8.63 -8.40
CA PHE A 124 14.69 -8.48 -7.06
C PHE A 124 13.61 -8.11 -6.04
N ALA A 125 12.75 -7.15 -6.38
CA ALA A 125 11.65 -6.74 -5.49
C ALA A 125 10.67 -7.89 -5.26
N MET A 126 10.30 -8.61 -6.33
CA MET A 126 9.36 -9.74 -6.27
C MET A 126 9.93 -10.95 -5.54
N SER A 127 11.25 -11.16 -5.61
CA SER A 127 11.88 -12.32 -4.98
C SER A 127 11.77 -12.29 -3.45
N LYS A 128 11.59 -11.12 -2.87
CA LYS A 128 11.41 -10.97 -1.42
C LYS A 128 10.00 -11.33 -0.99
N ASP A 129 8.99 -10.90 -1.75
CA ASP A 129 7.61 -11.19 -1.41
C ASP A 129 6.71 -10.85 -2.60
N ILE A 130 5.97 -11.84 -3.10
CA ILE A 130 5.05 -11.68 -4.21
C ILE A 130 3.91 -10.69 -3.89
N ARG A 131 3.61 -10.50 -2.61
CA ARG A 131 2.58 -9.55 -2.17
C ARG A 131 2.87 -8.12 -2.62
N VAL A 132 4.16 -7.78 -2.79
CA VAL A 132 4.60 -6.49 -3.33
C VAL A 132 3.99 -6.23 -4.71
N LEU A 133 4.06 -7.23 -5.59
CA LEU A 133 3.48 -7.12 -6.93
C LEU A 133 1.96 -6.99 -6.85
N ILE A 134 1.32 -7.75 -5.98
CA ILE A 134 -0.14 -7.72 -5.83
C ILE A 134 -0.60 -6.33 -5.37
N ILE A 135 0.08 -5.72 -4.40
CA ILE A 135 -0.22 -4.36 -3.95
C ILE A 135 -0.06 -3.38 -5.12
N LYS A 136 1.01 -3.50 -5.90
CA LYS A 136 1.26 -2.59 -7.02
C LYS A 136 0.21 -2.72 -8.12
N LEU A 137 -0.23 -3.95 -8.40
CA LEU A 137 -1.30 -4.17 -9.37
C LEU A 137 -2.63 -3.56 -8.90
N ALA A 138 -2.97 -3.74 -7.61
CA ALA A 138 -4.16 -3.14 -7.03
C ALA A 138 -4.10 -1.61 -7.07
N ASP A 139 -2.91 -1.04 -6.84
CA ASP A 139 -2.67 0.40 -6.91
C ASP A 139 -2.97 0.97 -8.30
N ARG A 140 -2.78 0.18 -9.34
CA ARG A 140 -3.01 0.61 -10.72
C ARG A 140 -4.45 0.42 -11.21
N LEU A 141 -5.23 -0.33 -10.51
CA LEU A 141 -6.64 -0.49 -10.84
C LEU A 141 -7.43 0.74 -10.39
#